data_fb24fe34e63b7fc24f11189e78d062bb
#
_entry.id   fb24fe34e63b7fc24f11189e78d062bb
#
_cell.length_a   1.000
_cell.length_b   1.000
_cell.length_c   1.000
_cell.angle_alpha   90.00
_cell.angle_beta   90.00
_cell.angle_gamma   90.00
#
_symmetry.space_group_name_H-M   'P 1'
#
loop_
_entity.id
_entity.type
_entity.pdbx_description
1 polymer ?
#
loop_
_entity_poly.entity_id
_entity_poly.type
_entity_poly.pdbx_seq_one_letter_code
_entity_poly.pdbx_strand_id
1 'polypeptide(L)' 'MSTKADYKEIIQEYKDQVRILKDEVAELQDNCKAKDGALKRTSQKYENTLEDLDKSNEEVESLKEELKVLKGTSTKILT' A
#
# COMPACT_ATOMS: atom_id res chain seq x y z
N MET A 1 -46.89 32.98 -7.55
CA MET A 1 -46.48 32.84 -6.15
C MET A 1 -46.29 31.39 -5.76
N SER A 2 -45.23 31.10 -5.01
CA SER A 2 -45.00 29.73 -4.50
C SER A 2 -46.09 29.36 -3.50
N THR A 3 -46.64 28.18 -3.66
CA THR A 3 -47.63 27.61 -2.76
C THR A 3 -46.96 26.73 -1.68
N LYS A 4 -47.74 26.30 -0.69
CA LYS A 4 -47.25 25.30 0.28
C LYS A 4 -46.80 24.01 -0.40
N ALA A 5 -47.47 23.61 -1.48
CA ALA A 5 -47.12 22.44 -2.27
C ALA A 5 -45.73 22.61 -2.93
N ASP A 6 -45.49 23.79 -3.49
CA ASP A 6 -44.17 24.12 -4.11
C ASP A 6 -43.04 24.06 -3.08
N TYR A 7 -43.26 24.61 -1.89
CA TYR A 7 -42.28 24.56 -0.81
C TYR A 7 -42.03 23.13 -0.33
N LYS A 8 -43.08 22.31 -0.26
CA LYS A 8 -42.96 20.90 0.10
C LYS A 8 -42.12 20.12 -0.93
N GLU A 9 -42.35 20.41 -2.23
CA GLU A 9 -41.52 19.80 -3.29
C GLU A 9 -40.07 20.17 -3.19
N ILE A 10 -39.77 21.44 -2.96
CA ILE A 10 -38.43 21.93 -2.80
C ILE A 10 -37.73 21.25 -1.59
N ILE A 11 -38.45 21.17 -0.47
CA ILE A 11 -37.92 20.51 0.74
C ILE A 11 -37.65 19.03 0.45
N GLN A 12 -38.58 18.37 -0.27
CA GLN A 12 -38.38 16.94 -0.58
C GLN A 12 -37.21 16.72 -1.50
N GLU A 13 -36.98 17.60 -2.50
CA GLU A 13 -35.79 17.56 -3.36
C GLU A 13 -34.52 17.68 -2.59
N TYR A 14 -34.45 18.63 -1.65
CA TYR A 14 -33.27 18.78 -0.79
C TYR A 14 -33.04 17.57 0.11
N LYS A 15 -34.09 16.98 0.66
CA LYS A 15 -34.02 15.76 1.47
C LYS A 15 -33.46 14.60 0.64
N ASP A 16 -33.93 14.46 -0.59
CA ASP A 16 -33.45 13.42 -1.51
C ASP A 16 -31.98 13.62 -1.86
N GLN A 17 -31.56 14.86 -2.13
CA GLN A 17 -30.16 15.18 -2.38
C GLN A 17 -29.28 14.87 -1.18
N VAL A 18 -29.73 15.22 0.02
CA VAL A 18 -28.98 14.92 1.26
C VAL A 18 -28.83 13.42 1.44
N ARG A 19 -29.86 12.65 1.18
CA ARG A 19 -29.80 11.18 1.27
C ARG A 19 -28.77 10.61 0.28
N ILE A 20 -28.81 11.06 -0.96
CA ILE A 20 -27.86 10.64 -2.01
C ILE A 20 -26.43 10.97 -1.60
N LEU A 21 -26.21 12.19 -1.11
CA LEU A 21 -24.89 12.63 -0.68
C LEU A 21 -24.36 11.82 0.53
N LYS A 22 -25.24 11.48 1.45
CA LYS A 22 -24.89 10.62 2.60
C LYS A 22 -24.47 9.24 2.14
N ASP A 23 -25.17 8.68 1.15
CA ASP A 23 -24.84 7.37 0.57
C ASP A 23 -23.50 7.43 -0.15
N GLU A 24 -23.25 8.48 -0.91
CA GLU A 24 -21.99 8.70 -1.61
C GLU A 24 -20.82 8.81 -0.61
N VAL A 25 -21.02 9.55 0.48
CA VAL A 25 -20.00 9.68 1.55
C VAL A 25 -19.70 8.33 2.18
N ALA A 26 -20.74 7.54 2.48
CA ALA A 26 -20.56 6.21 3.05
C ALA A 26 -19.76 5.30 2.10
N GLU A 27 -20.08 5.30 0.80
CA GLU A 27 -19.32 4.58 -0.22
C GLU A 27 -17.87 5.01 -0.29
N LEU A 28 -17.64 6.31 -0.30
CA LEU A 28 -16.27 6.85 -0.32
C LEU A 28 -15.47 6.45 0.92
N GLN A 29 -16.12 6.45 2.09
CA GLN A 29 -15.47 6.02 3.33
C GLN A 29 -15.08 4.55 3.26
N ASP A 30 -15.96 3.70 2.74
CA ASP A 30 -15.67 2.27 2.58
C ASP A 30 -14.53 2.04 1.58
N ASN A 31 -14.53 2.77 0.48
CA ASN A 31 -13.46 2.72 -0.52
C ASN A 31 -12.12 3.16 0.09
N CYS A 32 -12.12 4.22 0.89
CA CYS A 32 -10.92 4.68 1.57
C CYS A 32 -10.38 3.63 2.53
N LYS A 33 -11.25 2.98 3.31
CA LYS A 33 -10.85 1.90 4.22
C LYS A 33 -10.22 0.73 3.46
N ALA A 34 -10.84 0.34 2.35
CA ALA A 34 -10.31 -0.74 1.50
C ALA A 34 -8.94 -0.39 0.94
N LYS A 35 -8.76 0.84 0.46
CA LYS A 35 -7.48 1.32 -0.06
C LYS A 35 -6.42 1.42 1.02
N ASP A 36 -6.78 1.88 2.21
CA ASP A 36 -5.86 1.93 3.35
C ASP A 36 -5.38 0.53 3.73
N GLY A 37 -6.28 -0.45 3.75
CA GLY A 37 -5.92 -1.85 4.00
C GLY A 37 -4.98 -2.40 2.95
N ALA A 38 -5.25 -2.11 1.67
CA ALA A 38 -4.38 -2.52 0.56
C ALA A 38 -3.01 -1.86 0.66
N LEU A 39 -2.97 -0.58 1.00
CA LEU A 39 -1.72 0.15 1.18
C LEU A 39 -0.88 -0.42 2.31
N LYS A 40 -1.49 -0.73 3.44
CA LYS A 40 -0.81 -1.37 4.58
C LYS A 40 -0.19 -2.70 4.19
N ARG A 41 -0.95 -3.54 3.46
CA ARG A 41 -0.45 -4.83 2.98
C ARG A 41 0.73 -4.67 2.02
N THR A 42 0.63 -3.72 1.10
CA THR A 42 1.69 -3.43 0.14
C THR A 42 2.94 -2.90 0.85
N SER A 43 2.77 -2.02 1.82
CA SER A 43 3.88 -1.49 2.63
C SER A 43 4.59 -2.60 3.40
N GLN A 44 3.82 -3.55 3.96
CA GLN A 44 4.39 -4.68 4.68
C GLN A 44 5.19 -5.60 3.75
N LYS A 45 4.66 -5.87 2.55
CA LYS A 45 5.38 -6.66 1.53
C LYS A 45 6.67 -5.96 1.11
N TYR A 46 6.62 -4.65 0.95
CA TYR A 46 7.79 -3.87 0.60
C TYR A 46 8.87 -3.97 1.67
N GLU A 47 8.51 -3.80 2.94
CA GLU A 47 9.43 -3.94 4.06
C GLU A 47 10.05 -5.34 4.11
N ASN A 48 9.23 -6.37 3.94
CA ASN A 48 9.70 -7.77 3.91
C ASN A 48 10.68 -8.00 2.75
N THR A 49 10.39 -7.44 1.59
CA THR A 49 11.25 -7.54 0.41
C THR A 49 12.59 -6.85 0.65
N LEU A 50 12.60 -5.70 1.30
CA LEU A 50 13.83 -5.00 1.66
C LEU A 50 14.68 -5.81 2.64
N GLU A 51 14.06 -6.45 3.62
CA GLU A 51 14.77 -7.33 4.56
C GLU A 51 15.38 -8.52 3.82
N ASP A 52 14.64 -9.15 2.91
CA ASP A 52 15.13 -10.26 2.11
C ASP A 52 16.28 -9.84 1.22
N LEU A 53 16.20 -8.66 0.63
CA LEU A 53 17.27 -8.11 -0.18
C LEU A 53 18.54 -7.89 0.63
N ASP A 54 18.42 -7.32 1.83
CA ASP A 54 19.55 -7.10 2.73
C ASP A 54 20.22 -8.42 3.10
N LYS A 55 19.45 -9.45 3.42
CA LYS A 55 19.96 -10.80 3.70
C LYS A 55 20.69 -11.39 2.51
N SER A 56 20.11 -11.26 1.32
CA SER A 56 20.74 -11.74 0.09
C SER A 56 22.05 -11.03 -0.19
N ASN A 57 22.11 -9.71 0.03
CA ASN A 57 23.32 -8.94 -0.15
C ASN A 57 24.39 -9.34 0.85
N GLU A 58 24.03 -9.63 2.11
CA GLU A 58 24.96 -10.12 3.12
C GLU A 58 25.53 -11.48 2.71
N GLU A 59 24.70 -12.39 2.21
CA GLU A 59 25.13 -13.70 1.71
C GLU A 59 26.09 -13.55 0.53
N VAL A 60 25.79 -12.65 -0.40
CA VAL A 60 26.67 -12.38 -1.55
C VAL A 60 28.02 -11.87 -1.08
N GLU A 61 28.05 -10.95 -0.14
CA GLU A 61 29.29 -10.42 0.40
C GLU A 61 30.11 -11.50 1.14
N SER A 62 29.43 -12.35 1.93
CA SER A 62 30.08 -13.48 2.59
C SER A 62 30.69 -14.46 1.59
N LEU A 63 29.95 -14.79 0.53
CA LEU A 63 30.43 -15.70 -0.51
C LEU A 63 31.60 -15.09 -1.27
N LYS A 64 31.60 -13.80 -1.52
CA LYS A 64 32.72 -13.10 -2.15
C LYS A 64 33.98 -13.17 -1.28
N GLU A 65 33.85 -13.00 0.02
CA GLU A 65 34.97 -13.11 0.96
C GLU A 65 35.52 -14.53 1.00
N GLU A 66 34.65 -15.55 1.08
CA GLU A 66 35.06 -16.95 1.04
C GLU A 66 35.80 -17.29 -0.25
N LEU A 67 35.27 -16.83 -1.38
CA LEU A 67 35.89 -17.03 -2.68
C LEU A 67 37.28 -16.40 -2.75
N LYS A 68 37.42 -15.21 -2.21
CA LYS A 68 38.67 -14.47 -2.15
C LYS A 68 39.70 -15.24 -1.34
N VAL A 69 39.32 -15.77 -0.17
CA VAL A 69 40.18 -16.60 0.68
C VAL A 69 40.63 -17.85 -0.04
N LEU A 70 39.69 -18.58 -0.68
CA LEU A 70 39.98 -19.79 -1.43
C LEU A 70 40.93 -19.53 -2.60
N LYS A 71 40.72 -18.45 -3.34
CA LYS A 71 41.64 -18.06 -4.44
C LYS A 71 43.04 -17.74 -3.91
N GLY A 72 43.14 -17.02 -2.80
CA GLY A 72 44.40 -16.73 -2.19
C GLY A 72 45.14 -17.97 -1.70
N THR A 73 44.41 -18.91 -1.09
CA THR A 73 44.95 -20.20 -0.63
C THR A 73 45.42 -21.04 -1.81
N SER A 74 44.60 -21.15 -2.87
CA SER A 74 44.95 -21.89 -4.07
C SER A 74 46.21 -21.33 -4.75
N THR A 75 46.32 -20.02 -4.82
CA THR A 75 47.49 -19.35 -5.39
C THR A 75 48.73 -19.69 -4.56
N LYS A 76 48.63 -19.68 -3.24
CA LYS A 76 49.76 -20.04 -2.35
C LYS A 76 50.18 -21.49 -2.51
N ILE A 77 49.21 -22.41 -2.70
CA ILE A 77 49.50 -23.84 -2.89
C ILE A 77 50.20 -24.08 -4.20
N LEU A 78 49.79 -23.36 -5.26
CA LEU A 78 50.34 -23.52 -6.60
C LEU A 78 51.70 -22.86 -6.79
N THR A 79 52.04 -21.96 -5.93
CA THR A 79 53.38 -21.29 -5.96
C THR A 79 54.34 -21.97 -4.99
#